data_f9585d87536acb0a7480aea87f5dca93
#
_entry.id   f9585d87536acb0a7480aea87f5dca93
#
_cell.length_a   1.000
_cell.length_b   1.000
_cell.length_c   1.000
_cell.angle_alpha   90.00
_cell.angle_beta   90.00
_cell.angle_gamma   90.00
#
_symmetry.space_group_name_H-M   'P 1'
#
loop_
_entity.id
_entity.type
_entity.pdbx_description
1 polymer ?
#
loop_
_entity_poly.entity_id
_entity_poly.type
_entity_poly.pdbx_seq_one_letter_code
_entity_poly.pdbx_strand_id
1 'polypeptide(L)'
;MNSTQSRGPVSVGVSRSEASDSALLWAADEAAWRGLTLLLIHAQEWPTGTSPRTEPDHPAHLWSTHFRATGERLLEEARARAVERHPGLVVTTKLAEGRTVRVLREAAEHASQLVLGVRRLTESDILFAAGGKGLSLVGHTPCPIALVPQQAAEYVTDGPVVVGVDGSAASERAVEMAFEEAVRGDVGLLAVEVRRPREAGLPDFLEEARLDVSQALAGWSEKYPDTDVQWEVLTGHPALMLATASRRARCLVVASRGLGGFRGMVLGSTSRGLVHRTHCPLLVVPAGQAR
;
A
#
# COMPACT_ATOMS: atom_id res chain seq x y z
N MET A 1 -11.37 -6.03 -28.75
CA MET A 1 -11.98 -4.72 -28.41
C MET A 1 -11.59 -4.44 -26.96
N ASN A 2 -10.52 -3.64 -26.78
CA ASN A 2 -10.02 -3.27 -25.47
C ASN A 2 -11.01 -2.30 -24.81
N SER A 3 -11.71 -2.75 -23.80
CA SER A 3 -12.39 -1.86 -22.85
C SER A 3 -11.32 -1.12 -22.04
N THR A 4 -10.94 0.05 -22.51
CA THR A 4 -10.19 1.02 -21.71
C THR A 4 -11.13 1.52 -20.60
N GLN A 5 -11.35 0.70 -19.57
CA GLN A 5 -11.85 1.25 -18.32
C GLN A 5 -10.83 2.27 -17.89
N SER A 6 -11.24 3.53 -17.84
CA SER A 6 -10.46 4.65 -17.32
C SER A 6 -9.96 4.25 -15.93
N ARG A 7 -8.72 3.76 -15.84
CA ARG A 7 -8.08 3.45 -14.55
C ARG A 7 -8.00 4.78 -13.80
N GLY A 8 -8.59 4.84 -12.61
CA GLY A 8 -8.54 6.03 -11.76
C GLY A 8 -7.10 6.47 -11.44
N PRO A 9 -6.89 7.64 -10.83
CA PRO A 9 -5.56 8.15 -10.51
C PRO A 9 -4.85 7.28 -9.46
N VAL A 10 -3.53 7.39 -9.40
CA VAL A 10 -2.78 7.05 -8.18
C VAL A 10 -3.03 8.18 -7.19
N SER A 11 -3.59 7.86 -6.03
CA SER A 11 -3.94 8.85 -5.00
C SER A 11 -2.98 8.75 -3.82
N VAL A 12 -2.45 9.86 -3.32
CA VAL A 12 -1.55 9.87 -2.17
C VAL A 12 -2.00 10.84 -1.09
N GLY A 13 -2.02 10.37 0.16
CA GLY A 13 -2.26 11.22 1.33
C GLY A 13 -1.03 12.05 1.67
N VAL A 14 -1.16 13.39 1.66
CA VAL A 14 -0.07 14.34 1.90
C VAL A 14 -0.20 14.96 3.30
N SER A 15 0.91 14.95 4.05
CA SER A 15 1.03 15.58 5.36
C SER A 15 2.46 16.11 5.56
N ARG A 16 2.71 16.81 6.68
CA ARG A 16 4.05 17.34 7.03
C ARG A 16 4.97 16.31 7.70
N SER A 17 4.87 15.05 7.34
CA SER A 17 5.72 14.01 7.91
C SER A 17 6.69 13.46 6.87
N GLU A 18 7.88 13.08 7.29
CA GLU A 18 8.88 12.44 6.42
C GLU A 18 8.35 11.18 5.73
N ALA A 19 7.47 10.43 6.43
CA ALA A 19 6.80 9.28 5.82
C ALA A 19 5.88 9.69 4.65
N SER A 20 5.23 10.87 4.75
CA SER A 20 4.43 11.41 3.65
C SER A 20 5.30 11.82 2.46
N ASP A 21 6.50 12.33 2.70
CA ASP A 21 7.44 12.68 1.65
C ASP A 21 7.90 11.45 0.87
N SER A 22 8.23 10.38 1.58
CA SER A 22 8.57 9.09 0.97
C SER A 22 7.41 8.52 0.14
N ALA A 23 6.20 8.60 0.66
CA ALA A 23 4.99 8.16 -0.03
C ALA A 23 4.69 8.99 -1.28
N LEU A 24 4.91 10.30 -1.23
CA LEU A 24 4.76 11.20 -2.37
C LEU A 24 5.67 10.81 -3.54
N LEU A 25 6.97 10.61 -3.26
CA LEU A 25 7.94 10.27 -4.29
C LEU A 25 7.64 8.90 -4.89
N TRP A 26 7.34 7.91 -4.06
CA TRP A 26 6.94 6.59 -4.52
C TRP A 26 5.65 6.64 -5.38
N ALA A 27 4.64 7.40 -4.96
CA ALA A 27 3.40 7.56 -5.72
C ALA A 27 3.61 8.29 -7.06
N ALA A 28 4.56 9.22 -7.13
CA ALA A 28 4.93 9.91 -8.37
C ALA A 28 5.58 8.93 -9.36
N ASP A 29 6.50 8.07 -8.89
CA ASP A 29 7.10 7.01 -9.69
C ASP A 29 6.02 6.05 -10.23
N GLU A 30 5.13 5.56 -9.35
CA GLU A 30 4.04 4.68 -9.73
C GLU A 30 3.10 5.29 -10.78
N ALA A 31 2.70 6.54 -10.58
CA ALA A 31 1.83 7.23 -11.51
C ALA A 31 2.50 7.43 -12.88
N ALA A 32 3.78 7.81 -12.89
CA ALA A 32 4.56 8.00 -14.11
C ALA A 32 4.72 6.69 -14.88
N TRP A 33 5.09 5.60 -14.21
CA TRP A 33 5.27 4.29 -14.85
C TRP A 33 3.96 3.69 -15.39
N ARG A 34 2.85 3.98 -14.74
CA ARG A 34 1.52 3.53 -15.18
C ARG A 34 0.89 4.46 -16.23
N GLY A 35 1.48 5.63 -16.49
CA GLY A 35 0.88 6.66 -17.34
C GLY A 35 -0.45 7.21 -16.78
N LEU A 36 -0.57 7.27 -15.43
CA LEU A 36 -1.77 7.72 -14.73
C LEU A 36 -1.56 9.12 -14.12
N THR A 37 -2.67 9.79 -13.85
CA THR A 37 -2.65 11.03 -13.07
C THR A 37 -2.30 10.74 -11.61
N LEU A 38 -1.48 11.60 -10.99
CA LEU A 38 -1.23 11.62 -9.56
C LEU A 38 -2.21 12.58 -8.87
N LEU A 39 -3.00 12.10 -7.91
CA LEU A 39 -3.88 12.91 -7.09
C LEU A 39 -3.30 13.08 -5.68
N LEU A 40 -2.89 14.31 -5.33
CA LEU A 40 -2.42 14.67 -4.00
C LEU A 40 -3.59 15.07 -3.12
N ILE A 41 -3.73 14.46 -1.95
CA ILE A 41 -4.86 14.67 -1.05
C ILE A 41 -4.36 15.13 0.31
N HIS A 42 -4.78 16.32 0.74
CA HIS A 42 -4.60 16.76 2.12
C HIS A 42 -5.96 16.87 2.81
N ALA A 43 -6.12 16.14 3.92
CA ALA A 43 -7.32 16.20 4.74
C ALA A 43 -7.12 17.17 5.90
N GLN A 44 -7.92 18.21 5.95
CA GLN A 44 -7.94 19.16 7.06
C GLN A 44 -8.95 18.71 8.12
N GLU A 45 -8.44 18.21 9.24
CA GLU A 45 -9.28 17.89 10.40
C GLU A 45 -9.42 19.12 11.28
N TRP A 46 -10.63 19.61 11.45
CA TRP A 46 -10.90 20.69 12.40
C TRP A 46 -10.71 20.21 13.83
N PRO A 47 -10.11 21.01 14.71
CA PRO A 47 -10.06 20.70 16.13
C PRO A 47 -11.47 20.45 16.70
N THR A 48 -11.60 19.48 17.58
CA THR A 48 -12.87 19.14 18.23
C THR A 48 -13.51 20.39 18.88
N GLY A 49 -14.76 20.67 18.54
CA GLY A 49 -15.49 21.84 19.07
C GLY A 49 -15.37 23.12 18.22
N THR A 50 -14.60 23.11 17.13
CA THR A 50 -14.56 24.21 16.17
C THR A 50 -15.34 23.83 14.91
N SER A 51 -16.09 24.76 14.38
CA SER A 51 -16.80 24.61 13.09
C SER A 51 -16.28 25.67 12.13
N PRO A 52 -16.15 25.38 10.83
CA PRO A 52 -15.83 26.40 9.83
C PRO A 52 -17.04 27.32 9.64
N ARG A 53 -17.44 28.05 10.68
CA ARG A 53 -18.48 29.08 10.56
C ARG A 53 -17.87 30.34 10.03
N THR A 54 -18.43 30.78 8.96
CA THR A 54 -18.01 31.76 7.98
C THR A 54 -18.49 33.19 8.27
N GLU A 55 -18.69 33.57 9.52
CA GLU A 55 -18.94 34.97 9.83
C GLU A 55 -17.58 35.70 9.77
N PRO A 56 -17.46 36.75 8.90
CA PRO A 56 -16.18 37.43 8.66
C PRO A 56 -15.51 37.98 9.92
N ASP A 57 -16.30 38.36 10.91
CA ASP A 57 -15.83 38.99 12.14
C ASP A 57 -15.52 38.01 13.29
N HIS A 58 -15.75 36.71 13.08
CA HIS A 58 -15.48 35.73 14.12
C HIS A 58 -13.99 35.32 14.11
N PRO A 59 -13.29 35.27 15.27
CA PRO A 59 -11.87 34.85 15.32
C PRO A 59 -11.58 33.51 14.65
N ALA A 60 -12.56 32.61 14.61
CA ALA A 60 -12.48 31.33 13.89
C ALA A 60 -12.35 31.49 12.36
N HIS A 61 -12.79 32.61 11.79
CA HIS A 61 -12.65 32.87 10.36
C HIS A 61 -11.18 33.10 9.97
N LEU A 62 -10.45 33.90 10.73
CA LEU A 62 -9.00 34.10 10.52
C LEU A 62 -8.23 32.79 10.66
N TRP A 63 -8.61 31.95 11.61
CA TRP A 63 -8.08 30.61 11.81
C TRP A 63 -8.36 29.72 10.61
N SER A 64 -9.60 29.73 10.11
CA SER A 64 -10.01 28.90 8.96
C SER A 64 -9.26 29.28 7.69
N THR A 65 -9.11 30.57 7.43
CA THR A 65 -8.36 31.09 6.27
C THR A 65 -6.89 30.75 6.34
N HIS A 66 -6.26 30.93 7.50
CA HIS A 66 -4.85 30.56 7.70
C HIS A 66 -4.62 29.04 7.59
N PHE A 67 -5.55 28.26 8.11
CA PHE A 67 -5.49 26.80 8.08
C PHE A 67 -5.63 26.26 6.65
N ARG A 68 -6.57 26.80 5.88
CA ARG A 68 -6.75 26.51 4.44
C ARG A 68 -5.50 26.89 3.64
N ALA A 69 -5.00 28.11 3.78
CA ALA A 69 -3.80 28.57 3.08
C ALA A 69 -2.57 27.70 3.39
N THR A 70 -2.49 27.17 4.60
CA THR A 70 -1.42 26.24 5.01
C THR A 70 -1.55 24.89 4.28
N GLY A 71 -2.75 24.35 4.15
CA GLY A 71 -3.02 23.11 3.40
C GLY A 71 -2.78 23.26 1.90
N GLU A 72 -3.20 24.38 1.31
CA GLU A 72 -2.96 24.69 -0.11
C GLU A 72 -1.46 24.80 -0.42
N ARG A 73 -0.70 25.47 0.43
CA ARG A 73 0.75 25.59 0.30
C ARG A 73 1.44 24.22 0.42
N LEU A 74 1.03 23.39 1.36
CA LEU A 74 1.55 22.03 1.49
C LEU A 74 1.33 21.20 0.22
N LEU A 75 0.14 21.29 -0.37
CA LEU A 75 -0.19 20.60 -1.62
C LEU A 75 0.62 21.13 -2.80
N GLU A 76 0.85 22.45 -2.89
CA GLU A 76 1.66 23.03 -3.97
C GLU A 76 3.15 22.68 -3.83
N GLU A 77 3.69 22.66 -2.62
CA GLU A 77 5.05 22.18 -2.34
C GLU A 77 5.20 20.70 -2.76
N ALA A 78 4.21 19.85 -2.40
CA ALA A 78 4.20 18.45 -2.80
C ALA A 78 4.06 18.27 -4.33
N ARG A 79 3.23 19.08 -4.98
CA ARG A 79 3.07 19.10 -6.43
C ARG A 79 4.38 19.46 -7.14
N ALA A 80 5.05 20.51 -6.67
CA ALA A 80 6.33 20.92 -7.24
C ALA A 80 7.37 19.80 -7.18
N ARG A 81 7.48 19.09 -6.06
CA ARG A 81 8.40 17.93 -5.90
C ARG A 81 8.06 16.76 -6.82
N ALA A 82 6.77 16.46 -7.00
CA ALA A 82 6.35 15.39 -7.91
C ALA A 82 6.66 15.72 -9.38
N VAL A 83 6.43 16.98 -9.78
CA VAL A 83 6.74 17.48 -11.14
C VAL A 83 8.26 17.59 -11.38
N GLU A 84 9.04 18.00 -10.38
CA GLU A 84 10.50 17.99 -10.44
C GLU A 84 11.05 16.58 -10.72
N ARG A 85 10.48 15.56 -10.04
CA ARG A 85 10.87 14.16 -10.23
C ARG A 85 10.44 13.61 -11.60
N HIS A 86 9.25 13.95 -12.07
CA HIS A 86 8.69 13.53 -13.36
C HIS A 86 8.03 14.72 -14.07
N PRO A 87 8.78 15.48 -14.90
CA PRO A 87 8.27 16.71 -15.54
C PRO A 87 7.04 16.53 -16.42
N GLY A 88 6.80 15.31 -16.95
CA GLY A 88 5.62 14.98 -17.77
C GLY A 88 4.41 14.46 -16.98
N LEU A 89 4.52 14.33 -15.66
CA LEU A 89 3.45 13.77 -14.83
C LEU A 89 2.30 14.76 -14.65
N VAL A 90 1.08 14.32 -14.94
CA VAL A 90 -0.13 15.09 -14.65
C VAL A 90 -0.43 14.97 -13.15
N VAL A 91 -0.28 16.07 -12.43
CA VAL A 91 -0.51 16.13 -10.97
C VAL A 91 -1.69 17.04 -10.66
N THR A 92 -2.67 16.50 -9.93
CA THR A 92 -3.84 17.24 -9.42
C THR A 92 -3.82 17.26 -7.90
N THR A 93 -4.47 18.27 -7.29
CA THR A 93 -4.50 18.44 -5.84
C THR A 93 -5.93 18.50 -5.32
N LYS A 94 -6.15 17.93 -4.13
CA LYS A 94 -7.44 18.00 -3.41
C LYS A 94 -7.20 18.36 -1.95
N LEU A 95 -7.58 19.57 -1.57
CA LEU A 95 -7.75 19.96 -0.18
C LEU A 95 -9.17 19.58 0.26
N ALA A 96 -9.31 18.71 1.24
CA ALA A 96 -10.60 18.24 1.69
C ALA A 96 -10.78 18.45 3.19
N GLU A 97 -11.94 18.93 3.60
CA GLU A 97 -12.30 19.10 5.01
C GLU A 97 -12.90 17.83 5.59
N GLY A 98 -12.48 17.46 6.78
CA GLY A 98 -13.02 16.33 7.52
C GLY A 98 -11.98 15.34 8.02
N ARG A 99 -12.46 14.26 8.64
CA ARG A 99 -11.60 13.22 9.22
C ARG A 99 -10.78 12.54 8.13
N THR A 100 -9.48 12.49 8.31
CA THR A 100 -8.52 11.93 7.33
C THR A 100 -8.94 10.56 6.79
N VAL A 101 -9.37 9.64 7.67
CA VAL A 101 -9.79 8.29 7.27
C VAL A 101 -10.99 8.32 6.32
N ARG A 102 -11.97 9.21 6.56
CA ARG A 102 -13.14 9.35 5.69
C ARG A 102 -12.75 9.90 4.32
N VAL A 103 -11.98 11.00 4.31
CA VAL A 103 -11.52 11.65 3.07
C VAL A 103 -10.72 10.69 2.19
N LEU A 104 -9.80 9.94 2.79
CA LEU A 104 -8.96 8.98 2.05
C LEU A 104 -9.75 7.76 1.57
N ARG A 105 -10.77 7.31 2.34
CA ARG A 105 -11.66 6.23 1.90
C ARG A 105 -12.48 6.63 0.68
N GLU A 106 -13.08 7.82 0.71
CA GLU A 106 -13.83 8.38 -0.42
C GLU A 106 -12.94 8.50 -1.67
N ALA A 107 -11.69 8.92 -1.50
CA ALA A 107 -10.74 8.99 -2.61
C ALA A 107 -10.39 7.60 -3.17
N ALA A 108 -10.26 6.60 -2.31
CA ALA A 108 -9.95 5.23 -2.71
C ALA A 108 -11.05 4.56 -3.57
N GLU A 109 -12.29 5.05 -3.49
CA GLU A 109 -13.40 4.54 -4.32
C GLU A 109 -13.16 4.78 -5.82
N HIS A 110 -12.39 5.80 -6.16
CA HIS A 110 -12.11 6.20 -7.55
C HIS A 110 -10.64 6.09 -7.93
N ALA A 111 -9.78 5.63 -7.02
CA ALA A 111 -8.35 5.48 -7.25
C ALA A 111 -8.02 4.12 -7.85
N SER A 112 -6.99 4.07 -8.71
CA SER A 112 -6.35 2.81 -9.10
C SER A 112 -5.53 2.23 -7.95
N GLN A 113 -5.00 3.09 -7.08
CA GLN A 113 -4.22 2.76 -5.89
C GLN A 113 -4.21 3.93 -4.92
N LEU A 114 -4.29 3.65 -3.61
CA LEU A 114 -4.10 4.64 -2.55
C LEU A 114 -2.72 4.46 -1.91
N VAL A 115 -1.95 5.54 -1.80
CA VAL A 115 -0.60 5.53 -1.23
C VAL A 115 -0.57 6.32 0.07
N LEU A 116 0.01 5.73 1.11
CA LEU A 116 0.10 6.32 2.44
C LEU A 116 1.50 6.15 3.01
N GLY A 117 2.04 7.19 3.60
CA GLY A 117 3.25 7.12 4.40
C GLY A 117 3.00 6.46 5.75
N VAL A 118 3.88 5.57 6.16
CA VAL A 118 3.82 4.92 7.47
C VAL A 118 5.16 5.02 8.20
N ARG A 119 5.10 5.23 9.53
CA ARG A 119 6.29 5.15 10.38
C ARG A 119 6.56 3.69 10.71
N ARG A 120 7.81 3.28 10.59
CA ARG A 120 8.26 2.03 11.19
C ARG A 120 8.25 2.20 12.70
N LEU A 121 7.74 1.19 13.38
CA LEU A 121 7.67 1.18 14.83
C LEU A 121 8.65 0.11 15.36
N THR A 122 9.22 0.37 16.53
CA THR A 122 9.98 -0.64 17.26
C THR A 122 9.03 -1.73 17.78
N GLU A 123 9.54 -2.90 18.16
CA GLU A 123 8.68 -3.98 18.69
C GLU A 123 7.89 -3.53 19.93
N SER A 124 8.47 -2.69 20.78
CA SER A 124 7.80 -2.11 21.93
C SER A 124 6.67 -1.16 21.53
N ASP A 125 6.88 -0.34 20.48
CA ASP A 125 5.87 0.61 20.01
C ASP A 125 4.68 -0.08 19.33
N ILE A 126 4.91 -1.22 18.67
CA ILE A 126 3.87 -2.00 17.98
C ILE A 126 2.81 -2.51 18.97
N LEU A 127 3.20 -2.85 20.20
CA LEU A 127 2.27 -3.30 21.25
C LEU A 127 1.29 -2.19 21.67
N PHE A 128 1.66 -0.91 21.51
CA PHE A 128 0.85 0.25 21.88
C PHE A 128 0.19 0.95 20.69
N ALA A 129 0.55 0.60 19.45
CA ALA A 129 0.08 1.25 18.22
C ALA A 129 -1.28 0.72 17.74
N ALA A 130 -2.24 0.51 18.63
CA ALA A 130 -3.60 0.18 18.25
C ALA A 130 -4.28 1.41 17.62
N GLY A 131 -4.31 1.53 16.30
CA GLY A 131 -5.17 2.48 15.61
C GLY A 131 -4.52 3.53 14.71
N GLY A 132 -3.38 3.26 14.09
CA GLY A 132 -2.85 4.16 13.06
C GLY A 132 -3.87 4.42 11.93
N LYS A 133 -3.96 5.69 11.44
CA LYS A 133 -4.93 6.09 10.37
C LYS A 133 -4.80 5.19 9.13
N GLY A 134 -3.58 4.74 8.79
CA GLY A 134 -3.33 3.81 7.69
C GLY A 134 -3.97 2.44 7.92
N LEU A 135 -3.85 1.87 9.12
CA LEU A 135 -4.40 0.55 9.46
C LEU A 135 -5.93 0.51 9.36
N SER A 136 -6.60 1.63 9.67
CA SER A 136 -8.07 1.75 9.57
C SER A 136 -8.58 1.76 8.12
N LEU A 137 -7.72 2.03 7.15
CA LEU A 137 -8.05 2.05 5.72
C LEU A 137 -7.78 0.70 5.07
N VAL A 138 -6.72 0.01 5.51
CA VAL A 138 -6.30 -1.27 4.93
C VAL A 138 -7.43 -2.30 5.08
N GLY A 139 -7.82 -2.87 3.94
CA GLY A 139 -8.93 -3.84 3.85
C GLY A 139 -10.34 -3.24 3.76
N HIS A 140 -10.50 -1.91 3.92
CA HIS A 140 -11.79 -1.22 3.79
C HIS A 140 -11.92 -0.40 2.50
N THR A 141 -10.95 -0.49 1.61
CA THR A 141 -10.92 0.20 0.33
C THR A 141 -11.10 -0.78 -0.82
N PRO A 142 -11.74 -0.37 -1.91
CA PRO A 142 -11.89 -1.22 -3.10
C PRO A 142 -10.61 -1.33 -3.93
N CYS A 143 -9.68 -0.38 -3.78
CA CYS A 143 -8.39 -0.38 -4.47
C CYS A 143 -7.26 -0.90 -3.58
N PRO A 144 -6.13 -1.35 -4.17
CA PRO A 144 -4.92 -1.65 -3.43
C PRO A 144 -4.40 -0.44 -2.65
N ILE A 145 -3.82 -0.71 -1.47
CA ILE A 145 -3.14 0.32 -0.67
C ILE A 145 -1.65 0.03 -0.66
N ALA A 146 -0.85 1.05 -0.98
CA ALA A 146 0.59 1.03 -0.77
C ALA A 146 0.93 1.77 0.53
N LEU A 147 1.57 1.09 1.45
CA LEU A 147 2.08 1.62 2.70
C LEU A 147 3.59 1.81 2.57
N VAL A 148 4.03 3.05 2.50
CA VAL A 148 5.42 3.42 2.22
C VAL A 148 6.10 3.84 3.52
N PRO A 149 7.12 3.09 4.00
CA PRO A 149 7.83 3.45 5.22
C PRO A 149 8.62 4.76 5.07
N GLN A 150 8.93 5.42 6.18
CA GLN A 150 9.56 6.74 6.24
C GLN A 150 10.94 6.84 5.53
N GLN A 151 11.69 5.76 5.42
CA GLN A 151 13.05 5.76 4.85
C GLN A 151 13.09 5.26 3.41
N ALA A 152 12.07 5.56 2.63
CA ALA A 152 11.92 5.10 1.25
C ALA A 152 13.01 5.55 0.27
N ALA A 153 13.78 6.57 0.59
CA ALA A 153 14.89 7.00 -0.25
C ALA A 153 16.05 5.97 -0.33
N GLU A 154 16.06 4.99 0.57
CA GLU A 154 17.07 3.92 0.65
C GLU A 154 16.55 2.57 0.13
N TYR A 155 15.40 2.54 -0.57
CA TYR A 155 14.88 1.27 -1.09
C TYR A 155 15.75 0.71 -2.19
N VAL A 156 15.89 -0.61 -2.13
CA VAL A 156 16.45 -1.42 -3.19
C VAL A 156 15.51 -1.34 -4.40
N THR A 157 15.82 -0.48 -5.37
CA THR A 157 14.97 -0.27 -6.55
C THR A 157 15.09 -1.38 -7.58
N ASP A 158 16.21 -2.11 -7.57
CA ASP A 158 16.59 -3.20 -8.44
C ASP A 158 16.40 -4.59 -7.81
N GLY A 159 15.87 -4.63 -6.58
CA GLY A 159 15.50 -5.88 -5.92
C GLY A 159 14.23 -6.49 -6.51
N PRO A 160 13.97 -7.81 -6.27
CA PRO A 160 12.77 -8.46 -6.74
C PRO A 160 11.52 -7.89 -6.10
N VAL A 161 10.38 -8.02 -6.77
CA VAL A 161 9.08 -7.92 -6.11
C VAL A 161 8.86 -9.20 -5.31
N VAL A 162 8.57 -9.06 -4.02
CA VAL A 162 8.24 -10.19 -3.17
C VAL A 162 6.73 -10.31 -3.03
N VAL A 163 6.16 -11.51 -3.17
CA VAL A 163 4.74 -11.76 -2.91
C VAL A 163 4.55 -12.86 -1.88
N GLY A 164 3.71 -12.58 -0.87
CA GLY A 164 3.30 -13.59 0.11
C GLY A 164 2.15 -14.43 -0.45
N VAL A 165 2.34 -15.74 -0.50
CA VAL A 165 1.36 -16.73 -0.98
C VAL A 165 0.92 -17.61 0.19
N ASP A 166 -0.36 -17.97 0.26
CA ASP A 166 -0.94 -18.86 1.28
C ASP A 166 -1.99 -19.83 0.72
N GLY A 167 -2.05 -19.99 -0.62
CA GLY A 167 -3.01 -20.86 -1.27
C GLY A 167 -4.47 -20.32 -1.28
N SER A 168 -4.72 -19.12 -0.78
CA SER A 168 -6.06 -18.52 -0.82
C SER A 168 -6.36 -17.86 -2.16
N ALA A 169 -7.62 -17.83 -2.59
CA ALA A 169 -8.04 -17.05 -3.74
C ALA A 169 -7.75 -15.54 -3.63
N ALA A 170 -7.54 -15.04 -2.42
CA ALA A 170 -7.12 -13.67 -2.20
C ALA A 170 -5.63 -13.47 -2.53
N SER A 171 -4.78 -14.48 -2.32
CA SER A 171 -3.37 -14.43 -2.69
C SER A 171 -3.15 -14.45 -4.19
N GLU A 172 -4.06 -15.05 -4.99
CA GLU A 172 -3.98 -15.01 -6.45
C GLU A 172 -3.98 -13.58 -7.01
N ARG A 173 -4.80 -12.68 -6.42
CA ARG A 173 -4.81 -11.27 -6.80
C ARG A 173 -3.53 -10.54 -6.39
N ALA A 174 -2.95 -10.93 -5.26
CA ALA A 174 -1.66 -10.40 -4.85
C ALA A 174 -0.55 -10.84 -5.82
N VAL A 175 -0.61 -12.08 -6.29
CA VAL A 175 0.29 -12.60 -7.32
C VAL A 175 0.13 -11.82 -8.63
N GLU A 176 -1.12 -11.59 -9.10
CA GLU A 176 -1.37 -10.76 -10.30
C GLU A 176 -0.70 -9.39 -10.18
N MET A 177 -0.96 -8.69 -9.07
CA MET A 177 -0.36 -7.37 -8.84
C MET A 177 1.17 -7.43 -8.76
N ALA A 178 1.73 -8.48 -8.16
CA ALA A 178 3.18 -8.64 -8.04
C ALA A 178 3.85 -8.84 -9.41
N PHE A 179 3.24 -9.60 -10.31
CA PHE A 179 3.73 -9.70 -11.69
C PHE A 179 3.65 -8.37 -12.43
N GLU A 180 2.55 -7.64 -12.29
CA GLU A 180 2.43 -6.30 -12.88
C GLU A 180 3.50 -5.34 -12.35
N GLU A 181 3.83 -5.40 -11.05
CA GLU A 181 4.90 -4.58 -10.45
C GLU A 181 6.29 -5.02 -10.92
N ALA A 182 6.53 -6.32 -11.03
CA ALA A 182 7.81 -6.86 -11.50
C ALA A 182 8.09 -6.44 -12.96
N VAL A 183 7.11 -6.61 -13.84
CA VAL A 183 7.20 -6.19 -15.26
C VAL A 183 7.44 -4.68 -15.37
N ARG A 184 6.71 -3.86 -14.62
CA ARG A 184 6.88 -2.40 -14.64
C ARG A 184 8.25 -1.96 -14.14
N GLY A 185 8.79 -2.67 -13.16
CA GLY A 185 10.10 -2.38 -12.58
C GLY A 185 11.27 -2.99 -13.33
N ASP A 186 11.01 -3.84 -14.35
CA ASP A 186 12.02 -4.64 -15.03
C ASP A 186 12.88 -5.44 -14.03
N VAL A 187 12.21 -6.10 -13.07
CA VAL A 187 12.83 -6.87 -11.99
C VAL A 187 12.19 -8.27 -11.85
N GLY A 188 12.88 -9.16 -11.16
CA GLY A 188 12.35 -10.51 -10.85
C GLY A 188 11.22 -10.50 -9.84
N LEU A 189 10.54 -11.65 -9.72
CA LEU A 189 9.50 -11.95 -8.75
C LEU A 189 9.96 -13.07 -7.82
N LEU A 190 9.81 -12.87 -6.50
CA LEU A 190 10.03 -13.91 -5.49
C LEU A 190 8.70 -14.22 -4.77
N ALA A 191 8.13 -15.40 -5.02
CA ALA A 191 6.97 -15.88 -4.30
C ALA A 191 7.40 -16.57 -3.00
N VAL A 192 6.85 -16.14 -1.87
CA VAL A 192 7.21 -16.65 -0.55
C VAL A 192 5.99 -17.22 0.13
N GLU A 193 6.04 -18.51 0.44
CA GLU A 193 5.09 -19.17 1.33
C GLU A 193 5.72 -19.35 2.72
N VAL A 194 4.95 -19.06 3.76
CA VAL A 194 5.44 -19.21 5.14
C VAL A 194 4.55 -20.17 5.93
N ARG A 195 5.10 -21.30 6.30
CA ARG A 195 4.47 -22.32 7.14
C ARG A 195 4.84 -22.13 8.61
N ARG A 196 3.90 -22.40 9.51
CA ARG A 196 4.16 -22.35 10.96
C ARG A 196 4.93 -23.58 11.43
N PRO A 197 5.78 -23.46 12.49
CA PRO A 197 6.59 -24.58 12.97
C PRO A 197 5.80 -25.84 13.38
N ARG A 198 4.54 -25.70 13.79
CA ARG A 198 3.66 -26.83 14.10
C ARG A 198 3.30 -27.67 12.87
N GLU A 199 3.35 -27.09 11.70
CA GLU A 199 3.06 -27.74 10.43
C GLU A 199 4.30 -28.42 9.86
N ALA A 200 5.50 -27.92 10.21
CA ALA A 200 6.79 -28.37 9.68
C ALA A 200 7.19 -29.83 10.03
N GLY A 201 6.47 -30.49 10.92
CA GLY A 201 6.68 -31.89 11.28
C GLY A 201 5.69 -32.87 10.66
N LEU A 202 4.77 -32.39 9.83
CA LEU A 202 3.80 -33.24 9.15
C LEU A 202 4.43 -33.90 7.91
N PRO A 203 4.08 -35.16 7.61
CA PRO A 203 4.38 -35.75 6.32
C PRO A 203 3.82 -34.84 5.21
N ASP A 204 4.53 -34.75 4.12
CA ASP A 204 4.15 -33.98 2.92
C ASP A 204 4.15 -32.44 3.06
N PHE A 205 4.54 -31.88 4.21
CA PHE A 205 4.60 -30.45 4.48
C PHE A 205 5.25 -29.61 3.36
N LEU A 206 6.40 -30.04 2.85
CA LEU A 206 7.09 -29.33 1.77
C LEU A 206 6.41 -29.53 0.41
N GLU A 207 5.82 -30.69 0.17
CA GLU A 207 5.11 -30.98 -1.09
C GLU A 207 3.82 -30.19 -1.19
N GLU A 208 3.05 -30.07 -0.10
CA GLU A 208 1.85 -29.22 -0.04
C GLU A 208 2.20 -27.75 -0.29
N ALA A 209 3.25 -27.25 0.36
CA ALA A 209 3.68 -25.86 0.16
C ALA A 209 4.17 -25.60 -1.28
N ARG A 210 4.90 -26.54 -1.87
CA ARG A 210 5.29 -26.46 -3.28
C ARG A 210 4.10 -26.44 -4.21
N LEU A 211 3.09 -27.25 -3.92
CA LEU A 211 1.86 -27.31 -4.72
C LEU A 211 1.10 -25.99 -4.63
N ASP A 212 0.93 -25.42 -3.45
CA ASP A 212 0.24 -24.15 -3.24
C ASP A 212 0.92 -23.01 -4.02
N VAL A 213 2.26 -22.90 -3.93
CA VAL A 213 3.01 -21.89 -4.70
C VAL A 213 2.90 -22.15 -6.20
N SER A 214 3.06 -23.42 -6.63
CA SER A 214 2.98 -23.80 -8.04
C SER A 214 1.59 -23.46 -8.63
N GLN A 215 0.52 -23.75 -7.90
CA GLN A 215 -0.84 -23.39 -8.30
C GLN A 215 -1.06 -21.88 -8.37
N ALA A 216 -0.57 -21.14 -7.38
CA ALA A 216 -0.68 -19.69 -7.36
C ALA A 216 0.08 -19.00 -8.52
N LEU A 217 1.16 -19.60 -9.00
CA LEU A 217 1.98 -19.11 -10.12
C LEU A 217 1.54 -19.67 -11.47
N ALA A 218 0.67 -20.68 -11.48
CA ALA A 218 0.22 -21.32 -12.71
C ALA A 218 -0.44 -20.33 -13.69
N GLY A 219 -0.03 -20.39 -14.97
CA GLY A 219 -0.51 -19.48 -16.02
C GLY A 219 0.10 -18.08 -16.03
N TRP A 220 0.66 -17.60 -14.91
CA TRP A 220 1.28 -16.28 -14.86
C TRP A 220 2.63 -16.24 -15.60
N SER A 221 3.43 -17.29 -15.49
CA SER A 221 4.69 -17.42 -16.24
C SER A 221 4.46 -17.48 -17.75
N GLU A 222 3.33 -18.00 -18.21
CA GLU A 222 2.94 -17.97 -19.62
C GLU A 222 2.52 -16.56 -20.07
N LYS A 223 1.84 -15.81 -19.18
CA LYS A 223 1.39 -14.43 -19.45
C LYS A 223 2.58 -13.44 -19.42
N TYR A 224 3.60 -13.71 -18.60
CA TYR A 224 4.77 -12.86 -18.39
C TYR A 224 6.08 -13.65 -18.54
N PRO A 225 6.41 -14.12 -19.76
CA PRO A 225 7.53 -15.04 -19.99
C PRO A 225 8.91 -14.44 -19.72
N ASP A 226 9.03 -13.12 -19.79
CA ASP A 226 10.29 -12.41 -19.58
C ASP A 226 10.59 -12.11 -18.10
N THR A 227 9.67 -12.43 -17.19
CA THR A 227 9.87 -12.21 -15.76
C THR A 227 10.59 -13.40 -15.12
N ASP A 228 11.76 -13.15 -14.50
CA ASP A 228 12.44 -14.17 -13.68
C ASP A 228 11.63 -14.44 -12.41
N VAL A 229 11.11 -15.66 -12.29
CA VAL A 229 10.24 -16.07 -11.17
C VAL A 229 10.94 -17.09 -10.30
N GLN A 230 11.15 -16.72 -9.05
CA GLN A 230 11.68 -17.60 -8.00
C GLN A 230 10.64 -17.80 -6.91
N TRP A 231 10.78 -18.88 -6.15
CA TRP A 231 9.92 -19.13 -5.00
C TRP A 231 10.68 -19.78 -3.86
N GLU A 232 10.22 -19.50 -2.64
CA GLU A 232 10.78 -20.05 -1.39
C GLU A 232 9.68 -20.46 -0.43
N VAL A 233 9.90 -21.56 0.29
CA VAL A 233 9.08 -21.97 1.44
C VAL A 233 9.87 -21.73 2.70
N LEU A 234 9.37 -20.85 3.57
CA LEU A 234 9.99 -20.49 4.83
C LEU A 234 9.21 -21.08 6.01
N THR A 235 9.92 -21.41 7.10
CA THR A 235 9.27 -21.85 8.35
C THR A 235 9.38 -20.77 9.40
N GLY A 236 8.23 -20.35 9.99
CA GLY A 236 8.22 -19.32 11.02
C GLY A 236 6.90 -18.60 11.16
N HIS A 237 6.97 -17.40 11.76
CA HIS A 237 5.82 -16.53 11.85
C HIS A 237 5.69 -15.70 10.54
N PRO A 238 4.57 -15.80 9.79
CA PRO A 238 4.47 -15.22 8.45
C PRO A 238 4.86 -13.74 8.37
N ALA A 239 4.36 -12.90 9.27
CA ALA A 239 4.69 -11.48 9.25
C ALA A 239 6.19 -11.18 9.51
N LEU A 240 6.88 -12.02 10.29
CA LEU A 240 8.32 -11.83 10.55
C LEU A 240 9.16 -12.30 9.37
N MET A 241 8.83 -13.45 8.78
CA MET A 241 9.56 -14.00 7.63
C MET A 241 9.42 -13.09 6.41
N LEU A 242 8.21 -12.65 6.09
CA LEU A 242 7.95 -11.71 5.00
C LEU A 242 8.59 -10.33 5.26
N ALA A 243 8.58 -9.83 6.50
CA ALA A 243 9.31 -8.61 6.84
C ALA A 243 10.82 -8.76 6.64
N THR A 244 11.39 -9.94 6.90
CA THR A 244 12.80 -10.22 6.62
C THR A 244 13.06 -10.24 5.11
N ALA A 245 12.24 -10.91 4.33
CA ALA A 245 12.32 -10.91 2.86
C ALA A 245 12.24 -9.50 2.26
N SER A 246 11.44 -8.61 2.88
CA SER A 246 11.27 -7.22 2.42
C SER A 246 12.56 -6.36 2.46
N ARG A 247 13.62 -6.81 3.15
CA ARG A 247 14.89 -6.05 3.25
C ARG A 247 15.61 -5.88 1.92
N ARG A 248 15.42 -6.81 1.00
CA ARG A 248 16.07 -6.83 -0.33
C ARG A 248 15.07 -6.68 -1.46
N ALA A 249 13.82 -6.41 -1.12
CA ALA A 249 12.74 -6.30 -2.07
C ALA A 249 12.53 -4.85 -2.53
N ARG A 250 12.19 -4.69 -3.81
CA ARG A 250 11.65 -3.44 -4.36
C ARG A 250 10.33 -3.09 -3.66
N CYS A 251 9.43 -4.05 -3.53
CA CYS A 251 8.21 -3.96 -2.74
C CYS A 251 7.76 -5.35 -2.28
N LEU A 252 6.90 -5.39 -1.26
CA LEU A 252 6.26 -6.60 -0.76
C LEU A 252 4.75 -6.52 -1.04
N VAL A 253 4.22 -7.53 -1.72
CA VAL A 253 2.79 -7.62 -2.06
C VAL A 253 2.13 -8.71 -1.23
N VAL A 254 1.02 -8.41 -0.60
CA VAL A 254 0.21 -9.38 0.15
C VAL A 254 -1.28 -9.13 -0.05
N ALA A 255 -2.09 -10.15 0.08
CA ALA A 255 -3.54 -9.99 0.16
C ALA A 255 -3.94 -9.38 1.52
N SER A 256 -5.04 -8.65 1.56
CA SER A 256 -5.57 -8.09 2.81
C SER A 256 -6.05 -9.18 3.77
N ARG A 257 -6.41 -10.37 3.28
CA ARG A 257 -6.84 -11.57 4.04
C ARG A 257 -6.23 -12.80 3.39
N GLY A 258 -6.07 -13.88 4.17
CA GLY A 258 -5.63 -15.20 3.73
C GLY A 258 -6.57 -16.29 4.24
N LEU A 259 -6.12 -17.56 4.21
CA LEU A 259 -6.88 -18.75 4.60
C LEU A 259 -7.46 -18.69 6.03
N GLY A 260 -6.77 -18.04 6.98
CA GLY A 260 -7.17 -17.96 8.38
C GLY A 260 -8.14 -16.83 8.72
N GLY A 261 -8.74 -16.16 7.76
CA GLY A 261 -9.59 -14.99 7.98
C GLY A 261 -10.96 -15.36 8.58
N PHE A 262 -11.20 -15.01 9.86
CA PHE A 262 -12.54 -15.09 10.44
C PHE A 262 -13.52 -14.19 9.67
N ARG A 263 -14.77 -14.67 9.45
CA ARG A 263 -15.85 -13.85 8.88
C ARG A 263 -16.06 -12.63 9.78
N GLY A 264 -15.87 -11.42 9.23
CA GLY A 264 -15.98 -10.14 9.95
C GLY A 264 -14.64 -9.44 10.22
N MET A 265 -13.49 -10.11 10.08
CA MET A 265 -12.18 -9.43 10.11
C MET A 265 -11.82 -8.89 8.73
N VAL A 266 -11.51 -7.61 8.66
CA VAL A 266 -11.23 -6.90 7.41
C VAL A 266 -9.77 -7.04 6.99
N LEU A 267 -8.87 -7.28 7.95
CA LEU A 267 -7.43 -7.42 7.75
C LEU A 267 -6.90 -8.66 8.44
N GLY A 268 -6.14 -9.48 7.71
CA GLY A 268 -5.50 -10.68 8.23
C GLY A 268 -4.37 -10.37 9.24
N SER A 269 -4.03 -11.34 10.09
CA SER A 269 -2.96 -11.20 11.09
C SER A 269 -1.59 -10.92 10.45
N THR A 270 -1.29 -11.54 9.32
CA THR A 270 -0.04 -11.35 8.58
C THR A 270 0.04 -9.92 8.03
N SER A 271 -0.97 -9.46 7.29
CA SER A 271 -1.01 -8.12 6.70
C SER A 271 -0.95 -7.05 7.78
N ARG A 272 -1.70 -7.22 8.89
CA ARG A 272 -1.62 -6.32 10.05
C ARG A 272 -0.22 -6.31 10.66
N GLY A 273 0.40 -7.47 10.82
CA GLY A 273 1.74 -7.60 11.39
C GLY A 273 2.84 -6.96 10.53
N LEU A 274 2.62 -6.81 9.23
CA LEU A 274 3.57 -6.23 8.28
C LEU A 274 3.57 -4.70 8.28
N VAL A 275 2.44 -4.04 8.53
CA VAL A 275 2.25 -2.58 8.33
C VAL A 275 3.38 -1.71 8.90
N HIS A 276 3.97 -2.11 10.03
CA HIS A 276 5.03 -1.33 10.68
C HIS A 276 6.40 -2.04 10.70
N ARG A 277 6.51 -3.19 10.03
CA ARG A 277 7.72 -4.03 10.06
C ARG A 277 8.48 -4.08 8.74
N THR A 278 7.81 -3.78 7.63
CA THR A 278 8.44 -3.87 6.31
C THR A 278 9.56 -2.85 6.13
N HIS A 279 10.54 -3.24 5.34
CA HIS A 279 11.69 -2.42 4.98
C HIS A 279 11.55 -1.79 3.60
N CYS A 280 10.58 -2.22 2.82
CA CYS A 280 10.20 -1.71 1.50
C CYS A 280 8.72 -1.32 1.50
N PRO A 281 8.18 -0.69 0.45
CA PRO A 281 6.75 -0.46 0.28
C PRO A 281 5.95 -1.76 0.41
N LEU A 282 4.88 -1.72 1.21
CA LEU A 282 3.94 -2.83 1.40
C LEU A 282 2.67 -2.56 0.61
N LEU A 283 2.43 -3.36 -0.42
CA LEU A 283 1.20 -3.33 -1.21
C LEU A 283 0.21 -4.33 -0.62
N VAL A 284 -0.92 -3.83 -0.15
CA VAL A 284 -2.01 -4.67 0.38
C VAL A 284 -3.16 -4.68 -0.61
N VAL A 285 -3.39 -5.84 -1.21
CA VAL A 285 -4.41 -6.05 -2.24
C VAL A 285 -5.73 -6.48 -1.58
N PRO A 286 -6.86 -5.81 -1.86
CA PRO A 286 -8.16 -6.20 -1.32
C PRO A 286 -8.52 -7.64 -1.72
N ALA A 287 -9.02 -8.42 -0.76
CA ALA A 287 -9.43 -9.81 -1.02
C ALA A 287 -10.65 -9.93 -1.97
N GLY A 288 -11.23 -8.79 -2.41
CA GLY A 288 -12.46 -8.74 -3.17
C GLY A 288 -13.68 -9.06 -2.30
N GLN A 289 -14.86 -8.59 -2.73
CA GLN A 289 -16.10 -9.07 -2.18
C GLN A 289 -16.33 -10.46 -2.78
N ALA A 290 -16.51 -11.48 -1.94
CA ALA A 290 -17.08 -12.75 -2.41
C ALA A 290 -18.47 -12.41 -2.99
N ARG A 291 -18.65 -12.64 -4.30
CA ARG A 291 -19.94 -12.56 -4.96
C ARG A 291 -20.83 -13.68 -4.42
#